data_7a29ab0b52a45b1870bb5da91d420a29
#
_entry.id   7a29ab0b52a45b1870bb5da91d420a29
#
_cell.length_a   1.000
_cell.length_b   1.000
_cell.length_c   1.000
_cell.angle_alpha   90.00
_cell.angle_beta   90.00
_cell.angle_gamma   90.00
#
_symmetry.space_group_name_H-M   'P 1'
#
loop_
_entity.id
_entity.type
_entity.pdbx_description
1 polymer ?
#
loop_
_entity_poly.entity_id
_entity_poly.type
_entity_poly.pdbx_seq_one_letter_code
_entity_poly.pdbx_strand_id
1 'polypeptide(L)'
;LKAMGALDMGLEEEELKPLVNAWRQANPYIVKFWWDVDRAAKKCIKEKQSQEIQNIKFHYRSGMLFIVLPSGRQLAYVKPKIGENIFGGESVTYEGVGATKKWDRLESYGPKFVENIVQAISRDILMHAIKTLSSYRIVAHVHDEVIIEANPSMSLDRVCQQMSRVPPWAKGLLLDTDGYECEFYKKD
;
A
#
# COMPACT_ATOMS: atom_id res chain seq x y z
N LEU A 1 9.41 15.32 -5.19
CA LEU A 1 10.87 15.27 -5.10
C LEU A 1 11.43 16.40 -4.24
N LYS A 2 11.04 17.68 -4.43
CA LYS A 2 11.49 18.79 -3.56
C LYS A 2 11.30 18.50 -2.07
N ALA A 3 10.09 18.14 -1.65
CA ALA A 3 9.78 17.82 -0.26
C ALA A 3 10.50 16.56 0.29
N MET A 4 11.16 15.81 -0.57
CA MET A 4 11.98 14.64 -0.22
C MET A 4 13.48 14.97 -0.19
N GLY A 5 13.84 16.26 -0.26
CA GLY A 5 15.23 16.70 -0.21
C GLY A 5 16.02 16.54 -1.51
N ALA A 6 15.36 16.42 -2.67
CA ALA A 6 16.05 16.20 -3.93
C ALA A 6 17.07 17.30 -4.27
N LEU A 7 16.78 18.56 -3.92
CA LEU A 7 17.69 19.67 -4.13
C LEU A 7 18.91 19.59 -3.19
N ASP A 8 18.70 19.16 -1.94
CA ASP A 8 19.77 18.96 -0.97
C ASP A 8 20.70 17.80 -1.35
N MET A 9 20.19 16.87 -2.20
CA MET A 9 20.95 15.77 -2.77
C MET A 9 21.70 16.15 -4.08
N GLY A 10 21.66 17.44 -4.47
CA GLY A 10 22.40 17.97 -5.62
C GLY A 10 21.68 17.95 -6.96
N LEU A 11 20.35 17.71 -6.96
CA LEU A 11 19.56 17.85 -8.18
C LEU A 11 19.13 19.31 -8.37
N GLU A 12 19.17 19.78 -9.61
CA GLU A 12 18.64 21.09 -9.97
C GLU A 12 17.12 21.03 -10.15
N GLU A 13 16.44 22.14 -9.90
CA GLU A 13 14.97 22.20 -10.00
C GLU A 13 14.44 21.82 -11.37
N GLU A 14 15.19 22.19 -12.41
CA GLU A 14 14.86 21.92 -13.82
C GLU A 14 14.94 20.43 -14.17
N GLU A 15 15.74 19.64 -13.45
CA GLU A 15 15.89 18.19 -13.65
C GLU A 15 14.74 17.38 -13.05
N LEU A 16 14.02 17.92 -12.06
CA LEU A 16 12.98 17.18 -11.32
C LEU A 16 11.83 16.72 -12.23
N LYS A 17 11.39 17.57 -13.13
CA LYS A 17 10.27 17.24 -14.04
C LYS A 17 10.67 16.22 -15.12
N PRO A 18 11.80 16.36 -15.81
CA PRO A 18 12.35 15.32 -16.71
C PRO A 18 12.50 13.97 -16.02
N LEU A 19 13.05 13.93 -14.80
CA LEU A 19 13.25 12.70 -14.04
C LEU A 19 11.92 11.99 -13.72
N VAL A 20 10.92 12.74 -13.27
CA VAL A 20 9.56 12.19 -13.03
C VAL A 20 8.96 11.64 -14.31
N ASN A 21 9.12 12.33 -15.43
CA ASN A 21 8.58 11.89 -16.72
C ASN A 21 9.29 10.63 -17.23
N ALA A 22 10.61 10.56 -17.09
CA ALA A 22 11.39 9.38 -17.45
C ALA A 22 10.94 8.16 -16.63
N TRP A 23 10.76 8.32 -15.31
CA TRP A 23 10.24 7.26 -14.46
C TRP A 23 8.85 6.79 -14.89
N ARG A 24 7.93 7.72 -15.18
CA ARG A 24 6.59 7.39 -15.65
C ARG A 24 6.58 6.65 -16.98
N GLN A 25 7.47 7.03 -17.90
CA GLN A 25 7.64 6.36 -19.19
C GLN A 25 8.20 4.94 -19.02
N ALA A 26 9.13 4.75 -18.09
CA ALA A 26 9.68 3.44 -17.75
C ALA A 26 8.68 2.53 -17.02
N ASN A 27 7.63 3.10 -16.39
CA ASN A 27 6.65 2.37 -15.59
C ASN A 27 5.20 2.59 -16.07
N PRO A 28 4.86 2.35 -17.35
CA PRO A 28 3.56 2.72 -17.93
C PRO A 28 2.39 1.98 -17.29
N TYR A 29 2.58 0.72 -16.85
CA TYR A 29 1.54 -0.08 -16.21
C TYR A 29 1.19 0.46 -14.83
N ILE A 30 2.16 0.96 -14.06
CA ILE A 30 1.93 1.58 -12.76
C ILE A 30 1.14 2.88 -12.95
N VAL A 31 1.56 3.71 -13.91
CA VAL A 31 0.86 4.97 -14.24
C VAL A 31 -0.57 4.69 -14.71
N LYS A 32 -0.76 3.69 -15.57
CA LYS A 32 -2.11 3.27 -16.00
C LYS A 32 -2.96 2.86 -14.80
N PHE A 33 -2.41 2.07 -13.89
CA PHE A 33 -3.12 1.62 -12.70
C PHE A 33 -3.53 2.79 -11.78
N TRP A 34 -2.70 3.82 -11.61
CA TRP A 34 -3.08 5.03 -10.88
C TRP A 34 -4.36 5.67 -11.42
N TRP A 35 -4.43 5.80 -12.74
CA TRP A 35 -5.58 6.46 -13.38
C TRP A 35 -6.80 5.56 -13.49
N ASP A 36 -6.62 4.27 -13.61
CA ASP A 36 -7.74 3.32 -13.56
C ASP A 36 -8.40 3.33 -12.17
N VAL A 37 -7.61 3.32 -11.10
CA VAL A 37 -8.09 3.43 -9.72
C VAL A 37 -8.77 4.78 -9.46
N ASP A 38 -8.19 5.88 -9.94
CA ASP A 38 -8.77 7.23 -9.82
C ASP A 38 -10.17 7.30 -10.45
N ARG A 39 -10.29 6.82 -11.69
CA ARG A 39 -11.57 6.77 -12.40
C ARG A 39 -12.59 5.88 -11.69
N ALA A 40 -12.17 4.71 -11.22
CA ALA A 40 -13.05 3.78 -10.51
C ALA A 40 -13.58 4.38 -9.20
N ALA A 41 -12.72 5.00 -8.40
CA ALA A 41 -13.11 5.67 -7.17
C ALA A 41 -14.09 6.82 -7.43
N LYS A 42 -13.77 7.71 -8.37
CA LYS A 42 -14.64 8.84 -8.75
C LYS A 42 -15.99 8.36 -9.26
N LYS A 43 -16.01 7.39 -10.16
CA LYS A 43 -17.23 6.82 -10.73
C LYS A 43 -18.09 6.18 -9.64
N CYS A 44 -17.49 5.39 -8.76
CA CYS A 44 -18.18 4.77 -7.64
C CYS A 44 -18.83 5.81 -6.70
N ILE A 45 -18.16 6.94 -6.45
CA ILE A 45 -18.70 8.02 -5.61
C ILE A 45 -19.83 8.77 -6.31
N LYS A 46 -19.69 9.09 -7.60
CA LYS A 46 -20.68 9.85 -8.39
C LYS A 46 -21.95 9.05 -8.62
N GLU A 47 -21.80 7.81 -9.12
CA GLU A 47 -22.91 6.99 -9.61
C GLU A 47 -23.46 6.03 -8.55
N LYS A 48 -22.78 5.87 -7.40
CA LYS A 48 -23.12 4.89 -6.35
C LYS A 48 -23.14 3.43 -6.88
N GLN A 49 -22.41 3.18 -7.97
CA GLN A 49 -22.28 1.87 -8.59
C GLN A 49 -20.90 1.26 -8.27
N SER A 50 -20.89 -0.02 -7.99
CA SER A 50 -19.63 -0.75 -7.73
C SER A 50 -18.76 -0.76 -8.99
N GLN A 51 -17.45 -0.64 -8.77
CA GLN A 51 -16.43 -0.74 -9.81
C GLN A 51 -15.45 -1.84 -9.43
N GLU A 52 -14.76 -2.41 -10.41
CA GLU A 52 -13.71 -3.40 -10.17
C GLU A 52 -12.51 -3.16 -11.10
N ILE A 53 -11.31 -3.16 -10.54
CA ILE A 53 -10.03 -3.02 -11.25
C ILE A 53 -9.06 -4.06 -10.68
N GLN A 54 -8.62 -5.04 -11.49
CA GLN A 54 -7.59 -6.03 -11.09
C GLN A 54 -7.86 -6.70 -9.72
N ASN A 55 -9.05 -7.27 -9.51
CA ASN A 55 -9.45 -7.89 -8.25
C ASN A 55 -9.58 -6.93 -7.05
N ILE A 56 -9.54 -5.62 -7.27
CA ILE A 56 -9.84 -4.61 -6.26
C ILE A 56 -11.23 -4.06 -6.54
N LYS A 57 -12.12 -4.14 -5.55
CA LYS A 57 -13.52 -3.70 -5.71
C LYS A 57 -13.76 -2.41 -4.96
N PHE A 58 -14.49 -1.51 -5.60
CA PHE A 58 -14.93 -0.24 -5.04
C PHE A 58 -16.43 -0.30 -4.86
N HIS A 59 -16.93 0.00 -3.69
CA HIS A 59 -18.37 0.14 -3.48
C HIS A 59 -18.69 1.27 -2.52
N TYR A 60 -19.82 1.91 -2.75
CA TYR A 60 -20.32 2.98 -1.90
C TYR A 60 -21.47 2.46 -1.04
N ARG A 61 -21.34 2.54 0.28
CA ARG A 61 -22.36 2.11 1.22
C ARG A 61 -22.33 2.97 2.48
N SER A 62 -23.51 3.34 2.98
CA SER A 62 -23.67 4.06 4.26
C SER A 62 -22.80 5.32 4.37
N GLY A 63 -22.70 6.10 3.29
CA GLY A 63 -21.90 7.33 3.29
C GLY A 63 -20.39 7.14 3.22
N MET A 64 -19.92 5.94 2.89
CA MET A 64 -18.49 5.61 2.78
C MET A 64 -18.15 4.97 1.45
N LEU A 65 -16.97 5.27 0.92
CA LEU A 65 -16.33 4.48 -0.12
C LEU A 65 -15.50 3.39 0.53
N PHE A 66 -15.75 2.15 0.15
CA PHE A 66 -14.94 1.00 0.53
C PHE A 66 -14.12 0.53 -0.67
N ILE A 67 -12.84 0.28 -0.44
CA ILE A 67 -11.94 -0.38 -1.37
C ILE A 67 -11.64 -1.76 -0.80
N VAL A 68 -12.18 -2.80 -1.42
CA VAL A 68 -11.99 -4.21 -1.02
C VAL A 68 -10.73 -4.73 -1.68
N LEU A 69 -9.79 -5.17 -0.87
CA LEU A 69 -8.52 -5.74 -1.30
C LEU A 69 -8.67 -7.21 -1.67
N PRO A 70 -7.73 -7.79 -2.42
CA PRO A 70 -7.76 -9.23 -2.77
C PRO A 70 -7.82 -10.17 -1.56
N SER A 71 -7.30 -9.74 -0.41
CA SER A 71 -7.39 -10.45 0.88
C SER A 71 -8.81 -10.48 1.48
N GLY A 72 -9.73 -9.68 0.95
CA GLY A 72 -11.07 -9.44 1.52
C GLY A 72 -11.13 -8.31 2.53
N ARG A 73 -9.99 -7.77 2.98
CA ARG A 73 -9.96 -6.60 3.86
C ARG A 73 -10.41 -5.35 3.10
N GLN A 74 -10.95 -4.37 3.83
CA GLN A 74 -11.49 -3.14 3.25
C GLN A 74 -10.78 -1.91 3.79
N LEU A 75 -10.46 -0.98 2.91
CA LEU A 75 -10.12 0.39 3.25
C LEU A 75 -11.41 1.22 3.19
N ALA A 76 -11.66 2.05 4.18
CA ALA A 76 -12.86 2.87 4.29
C ALA A 76 -12.51 4.37 4.23
N TYR A 77 -13.22 5.10 3.37
CA TYR A 77 -13.09 6.55 3.22
C TYR A 77 -14.43 7.19 3.59
N VAL A 78 -14.45 7.97 4.66
CA VAL A 78 -15.67 8.50 5.28
C VAL A 78 -16.17 9.72 4.52
N LYS A 79 -17.48 9.79 4.25
CA LYS A 79 -18.15 10.90 3.56
C LYS A 79 -17.39 11.40 2.32
N PRO A 80 -17.04 10.50 1.38
CA PRO A 80 -16.29 10.89 0.19
C PRO A 80 -17.15 11.79 -0.70
N LYS A 81 -16.50 12.82 -1.27
CA LYS A 81 -17.10 13.75 -2.21
C LYS A 81 -16.14 14.03 -3.37
N ILE A 82 -16.67 14.40 -4.51
CA ILE A 82 -15.86 14.98 -5.56
C ILE A 82 -15.64 16.45 -5.22
N GLY A 83 -14.40 16.86 -5.22
CA GLY A 83 -13.93 18.23 -5.03
C GLY A 83 -13.04 18.66 -6.18
N GLU A 84 -12.49 19.84 -6.06
CA GLU A 84 -11.51 20.39 -6.99
C GLU A 84 -10.14 20.43 -6.30
N ASN A 85 -9.09 20.03 -7.02
CA ASN A 85 -7.72 20.14 -6.53
C ASN A 85 -7.14 21.53 -6.82
N ILE A 86 -5.96 21.80 -6.28
CA ILE A 86 -5.26 23.08 -6.45
C ILE A 86 -4.90 23.42 -7.91
N PHE A 87 -5.05 22.47 -8.83
CA PHE A 87 -4.78 22.62 -10.26
C PHE A 87 -6.06 22.75 -11.10
N GLY A 88 -7.24 22.88 -10.48
CA GLY A 88 -8.53 22.99 -11.16
C GLY A 88 -9.10 21.67 -11.67
N GLY A 89 -8.50 20.54 -11.32
CA GLY A 89 -8.99 19.21 -11.70
C GLY A 89 -9.85 18.54 -10.61
N GLU A 90 -10.72 17.63 -11.02
CA GLU A 90 -11.49 16.84 -10.06
C GLU A 90 -10.59 15.98 -9.18
N SER A 91 -10.84 15.97 -7.88
CA SER A 91 -10.24 15.07 -6.90
C SER A 91 -11.30 14.45 -6.00
N VAL A 92 -10.92 13.43 -5.27
CA VAL A 92 -11.74 12.86 -4.20
C VAL A 92 -11.35 13.52 -2.89
N THR A 93 -12.35 13.98 -2.13
CA THR A 93 -12.14 14.42 -0.75
C THR A 93 -12.91 13.50 0.21
N TYR A 94 -12.40 13.28 1.42
CA TYR A 94 -13.02 12.46 2.44
C TYR A 94 -12.69 12.99 3.84
N GLU A 95 -13.43 12.57 4.86
CA GLU A 95 -13.15 12.94 6.24
C GLU A 95 -12.23 11.91 6.89
N GLY A 96 -11.22 12.39 7.63
CA GLY A 96 -10.25 11.53 8.30
C GLY A 96 -9.28 12.32 9.19
N VAL A 97 -8.37 11.61 9.84
CA VAL A 97 -7.32 12.23 10.64
C VAL A 97 -6.18 12.68 9.74
N GLY A 98 -5.95 13.98 9.66
CA GLY A 98 -4.89 14.59 8.87
C GLY A 98 -3.53 14.59 9.57
N ALA A 99 -2.53 15.22 8.92
CA ALA A 99 -1.16 15.35 9.44
C ALA A 99 -1.10 16.07 10.80
N THR A 100 -2.03 16.97 11.07
CA THR A 100 -2.17 17.69 12.35
C THR A 100 -2.80 16.86 13.48
N LYS A 101 -3.07 15.56 13.24
CA LYS A 101 -3.78 14.64 14.14
C LYS A 101 -5.20 15.09 14.49
N LYS A 102 -5.78 16.01 13.73
CA LYS A 102 -7.18 16.45 13.86
C LYS A 102 -8.03 15.81 12.78
N TRP A 103 -9.32 15.61 13.08
CA TRP A 103 -10.31 15.17 12.12
C TRP A 103 -10.60 16.33 11.16
N ASP A 104 -10.38 16.10 9.88
CA ASP A 104 -10.47 17.12 8.84
C ASP A 104 -10.87 16.50 7.50
N ARG A 105 -11.11 17.36 6.52
CA ARG A 105 -11.33 16.96 5.14
C ARG A 105 -10.01 16.84 4.40
N LEU A 106 -9.73 15.64 3.96
CA LEU A 106 -8.50 15.26 3.26
C LEU A 106 -8.77 15.08 1.77
N GLU A 107 -7.76 15.34 0.96
CA GLU A 107 -7.79 15.07 -0.49
C GLU A 107 -7.07 13.75 -0.80
N SER A 108 -7.62 13.01 -1.79
CA SER A 108 -6.98 11.83 -2.37
C SER A 108 -7.18 11.79 -3.88
N TYR A 109 -6.27 11.11 -4.54
CA TYR A 109 -6.20 10.96 -5.99
C TYR A 109 -5.56 9.61 -6.34
N GLY A 110 -5.56 9.22 -7.61
CA GLY A 110 -5.16 7.90 -8.06
C GLY A 110 -3.87 7.35 -7.43
N PRO A 111 -2.71 8.01 -7.56
CA PRO A 111 -1.46 7.59 -6.91
C PRO A 111 -1.59 7.39 -5.41
N LYS A 112 -2.33 8.25 -4.69
CA LYS A 112 -2.51 8.15 -3.24
C LYS A 112 -3.42 6.98 -2.84
N PHE A 113 -4.46 6.70 -3.62
CA PHE A 113 -5.26 5.49 -3.43
C PHE A 113 -4.43 4.23 -3.65
N VAL A 114 -3.60 4.21 -4.72
CA VAL A 114 -2.74 3.05 -5.02
C VAL A 114 -1.68 2.86 -3.95
N GLU A 115 -1.07 3.93 -3.43
CA GLU A 115 -0.17 3.85 -2.27
C GLU A 115 -0.85 3.14 -1.09
N ASN A 116 -2.06 3.59 -0.70
CA ASN A 116 -2.80 2.98 0.41
C ASN A 116 -3.17 1.52 0.14
N ILE A 117 -3.56 1.19 -1.10
CA ILE A 117 -3.90 -0.17 -1.52
C ILE A 117 -2.66 -1.08 -1.42
N VAL A 118 -1.53 -0.66 -1.97
CA VAL A 118 -0.29 -1.47 -2.00
C VAL A 118 0.24 -1.68 -0.59
N GLN A 119 0.34 -0.62 0.23
CA GLN A 119 0.74 -0.74 1.64
C GLN A 119 -0.18 -1.68 2.43
N ALA A 120 -1.49 -1.61 2.17
CA ALA A 120 -2.44 -2.49 2.82
C ALA A 120 -2.29 -3.95 2.37
N ILE A 121 -2.06 -4.21 1.08
CA ILE A 121 -1.80 -5.56 0.56
C ILE A 121 -0.50 -6.12 1.16
N SER A 122 0.57 -5.32 1.21
CA SER A 122 1.85 -5.73 1.84
C SER A 122 1.64 -6.13 3.30
N ARG A 123 0.83 -5.36 4.04
CA ARG A 123 0.45 -5.73 5.42
C ARG A 123 -0.34 -7.04 5.49
N ASP A 124 -1.22 -7.31 4.52
CA ASP A 124 -2.00 -8.56 4.48
C ASP A 124 -1.10 -9.77 4.17
N ILE A 125 -0.07 -9.59 3.33
CA ILE A 125 0.95 -10.61 3.05
C ILE A 125 1.73 -10.94 4.32
N LEU A 126 2.22 -9.94 5.05
CA LEU A 126 2.89 -10.14 6.33
C LEU A 126 2.00 -10.86 7.34
N MET A 127 0.73 -10.48 7.45
CA MET A 127 -0.22 -11.16 8.35
C MET A 127 -0.49 -12.61 7.95
N HIS A 128 -0.43 -12.92 6.65
CA HIS A 128 -0.47 -14.30 6.18
C HIS A 128 0.78 -15.06 6.61
N ALA A 129 1.96 -14.48 6.42
CA ALA A 129 3.24 -15.07 6.85
C ALA A 129 3.25 -15.34 8.36
N ILE A 130 2.85 -14.38 9.18
CA ILE A 130 2.72 -14.56 10.65
C ILE A 130 1.80 -15.74 11.00
N LYS A 131 0.68 -15.91 10.29
CA LYS A 131 -0.20 -17.07 10.49
C LYS A 131 0.46 -18.38 10.10
N THR A 132 1.22 -18.43 9.01
CA THR A 132 1.95 -19.65 8.64
C THR A 132 3.07 -20.01 9.62
N LEU A 133 3.62 -19.01 10.29
CA LEU A 133 4.66 -19.11 11.30
C LEU A 133 4.14 -19.26 12.74
N SER A 134 2.83 -19.49 12.94
CA SER A 134 2.19 -19.51 14.28
C SER A 134 2.70 -20.60 15.23
N SER A 135 3.39 -21.62 14.71
CA SER A 135 4.06 -22.65 15.53
C SER A 135 5.39 -22.20 16.13
N TYR A 136 5.93 -21.06 15.67
CA TYR A 136 7.16 -20.49 16.19
C TYR A 136 6.87 -19.40 17.24
N ARG A 137 7.83 -19.14 18.11
CA ARG A 137 7.71 -18.08 19.11
C ARG A 137 8.00 -16.72 18.48
N ILE A 138 7.01 -16.14 17.81
CA ILE A 138 7.09 -14.78 17.28
C ILE A 138 7.03 -13.80 18.44
N VAL A 139 8.07 -12.98 18.60
CA VAL A 139 8.17 -11.98 19.68
C VAL A 139 7.86 -10.56 19.20
N ALA A 140 8.11 -10.27 17.92
CA ALA A 140 7.77 -9.00 17.33
C ALA A 140 7.68 -9.09 15.79
N HIS A 141 7.21 -8.04 15.17
CA HIS A 141 7.33 -7.79 13.74
C HIS A 141 7.59 -6.29 13.50
N VAL A 142 8.37 -5.96 12.49
CA VAL A 142 8.71 -4.59 12.11
C VAL A 142 8.58 -4.47 10.60
N HIS A 143 7.71 -3.56 10.11
CA HIS A 143 7.42 -3.41 8.67
C HIS A 143 7.10 -4.74 7.97
N ASP A 144 8.05 -5.34 7.28
CA ASP A 144 8.00 -6.60 6.53
C ASP A 144 8.81 -7.73 7.20
N GLU A 145 9.38 -7.49 8.37
CA GLU A 145 10.18 -8.42 9.14
C GLU A 145 9.35 -9.15 10.22
N VAL A 146 9.74 -10.39 10.53
CA VAL A 146 9.24 -11.16 11.67
C VAL A 146 10.42 -11.56 12.54
N ILE A 147 10.32 -11.27 13.83
CA ILE A 147 11.35 -11.60 14.82
C ILE A 147 10.88 -12.82 15.61
N ILE A 148 11.68 -13.88 15.57
CA ILE A 148 11.38 -15.16 16.19
C ILE A 148 12.45 -15.47 17.24
N GLU A 149 12.03 -15.74 18.47
CA GLU A 149 12.92 -16.34 19.47
C GLU A 149 13.07 -17.82 19.18
N ALA A 150 14.27 -18.23 18.82
CA ALA A 150 14.56 -19.52 18.25
C ALA A 150 15.51 -20.37 19.13
N ASN A 151 15.34 -21.68 19.08
CA ASN A 151 16.36 -22.61 19.55
C ASN A 151 17.50 -22.64 18.50
N PRO A 152 18.79 -22.72 18.90
CA PRO A 152 19.92 -22.80 17.97
C PRO A 152 19.87 -23.98 16.97
N SER A 153 19.03 -24.99 17.21
CA SER A 153 18.81 -26.12 16.29
C SER A 153 17.76 -25.83 15.21
N MET A 154 17.11 -24.66 15.23
CA MET A 154 16.09 -24.30 14.24
C MET A 154 16.74 -23.94 12.92
N SER A 155 16.20 -24.46 11.82
CA SER A 155 16.68 -24.12 10.48
C SER A 155 16.08 -22.80 10.02
N LEU A 156 16.94 -21.81 9.76
CA LEU A 156 16.58 -20.52 9.18
C LEU A 156 15.91 -20.68 7.82
N ASP A 157 16.47 -21.51 6.93
CA ASP A 157 15.91 -21.77 5.59
C ASP A 157 14.47 -22.25 5.65
N ARG A 158 14.14 -23.12 6.61
CA ARG A 158 12.78 -23.63 6.78
C ARG A 158 11.81 -22.52 7.19
N VAL A 159 12.24 -21.58 8.02
CA VAL A 159 11.45 -20.41 8.40
C VAL A 159 11.24 -19.51 7.20
N CYS A 160 12.29 -19.20 6.45
CA CYS A 160 12.22 -18.38 5.24
C CYS A 160 11.28 -19.00 4.19
N GLN A 161 11.41 -20.29 3.90
CA GLN A 161 10.49 -21.01 3.00
C GLN A 161 9.03 -20.95 3.46
N GLN A 162 8.80 -20.96 4.76
CA GLN A 162 7.46 -20.90 5.31
C GLN A 162 6.88 -19.49 5.24
N MET A 163 7.72 -18.47 5.47
CA MET A 163 7.35 -17.06 5.37
C MET A 163 7.06 -16.64 3.91
N SER A 164 7.80 -17.20 2.94
CA SER A 164 7.62 -16.96 1.50
C SER A 164 6.38 -17.61 0.88
N ARG A 165 5.55 -18.32 1.66
CA ARG A 165 4.33 -18.95 1.13
C ARG A 165 3.35 -17.90 0.62
N VAL A 166 3.03 -18.01 -0.66
CA VAL A 166 2.11 -17.10 -1.33
C VAL A 166 0.69 -17.30 -0.79
N PRO A 167 0.01 -16.23 -0.35
CA PRO A 167 -1.38 -16.32 0.06
C PRO A 167 -2.28 -16.81 -1.08
N PRO A 168 -3.36 -17.58 -0.81
CA PRO A 168 -4.27 -18.08 -1.86
C PRO A 168 -4.89 -16.99 -2.72
N TRP A 169 -5.10 -15.81 -2.16
CA TRP A 169 -5.66 -14.65 -2.83
C TRP A 169 -4.63 -13.85 -3.66
N ALA A 170 -3.33 -14.15 -3.53
CA ALA A 170 -2.23 -13.51 -4.27
C ALA A 170 -1.53 -14.47 -5.24
N LYS A 171 -2.29 -15.41 -5.84
CA LYS A 171 -1.75 -16.41 -6.76
C LYS A 171 -0.96 -15.75 -7.90
N GLY A 172 0.28 -16.23 -8.10
CA GLY A 172 1.21 -15.70 -9.12
C GLY A 172 2.13 -14.59 -8.62
N LEU A 173 1.97 -14.11 -7.38
CA LEU A 173 2.94 -13.20 -6.77
C LEU A 173 4.21 -13.98 -6.44
N LEU A 174 5.36 -13.43 -6.81
CA LEU A 174 6.67 -13.95 -6.43
C LEU A 174 7.02 -13.33 -5.07
N LEU A 175 7.11 -14.18 -4.06
CA LEU A 175 7.57 -13.79 -2.72
C LEU A 175 8.88 -14.51 -2.44
N ASP A 176 9.82 -13.77 -1.91
CA ASP A 176 11.07 -14.29 -1.39
C ASP A 176 11.31 -13.73 0.00
N THR A 177 12.09 -14.45 0.79
CA THR A 177 12.39 -14.07 2.17
C THR A 177 13.85 -14.40 2.43
N ASP A 178 14.59 -13.43 2.88
CA ASP A 178 15.91 -13.57 3.44
C ASP A 178 15.84 -13.49 4.97
N GLY A 179 16.88 -13.96 5.64
CA GLY A 179 16.93 -13.96 7.10
C GLY A 179 18.33 -14.14 7.63
N TYR A 180 18.52 -13.75 8.87
CA TYR A 180 19.77 -13.93 9.60
C TYR A 180 19.53 -14.29 11.07
N GLU A 181 20.54 -14.85 11.71
CA GLU A 181 20.52 -15.17 13.13
C GLU A 181 21.34 -14.16 13.92
N CYS A 182 20.85 -13.77 15.09
CA CYS A 182 21.53 -12.83 15.98
C CYS A 182 21.16 -13.10 17.43
N GLU A 183 22.03 -12.68 18.36
CA GLU A 183 21.78 -12.81 19.81
C GLU A 183 20.81 -11.76 20.33
N PHE A 184 20.71 -10.63 19.67
CA PHE A 184 19.77 -9.54 19.96
C PHE A 184 19.34 -8.85 18.67
N TYR A 185 18.11 -8.31 18.67
CA TYR A 185 17.60 -7.61 17.48
C TYR A 185 18.48 -6.42 17.11
N LYS A 186 18.88 -6.38 15.87
CA LYS A 186 19.52 -5.23 15.23
C LYS A 186 18.87 -5.02 13.87
N LYS A 187 18.79 -3.76 13.46
CA LYS A 187 18.38 -3.41 12.11
C LYS A 187 19.63 -3.32 11.24
N ASP A 188 19.56 -3.90 10.04
CA ASP A 188 20.61 -3.77 9.02
C ASP A 188 20.67 -2.36 8.47
#